data_d60d60b1247eebac6ec3a01ea06190a3
#
_entry.id   d60d60b1247eebac6ec3a01ea06190a3
#
_cell.length_a   1.000
_cell.length_b   1.000
_cell.length_c   1.000
_cell.angle_alpha   90.00
_cell.angle_beta   90.00
_cell.angle_gamma   90.00
#
_symmetry.space_group_name_H-M   'P 1'
#
loop_
_entity.id
_entity.type
_entity.pdbx_description
1 polymer ?
#
loop_
_entity_poly.entity_id
_entity_poly.type
_entity_poly.pdbx_seq_one_letter_code
_entity_poly.pdbx_strand_id
1 'polypeptide(L)'
;MQEFTNPFPLTSSSLIHCITNEISCEMLANGILALGSKPVMADDPREVLDFTKQSQALFINLGHLSAEKEKAIRMAATYAAQAGLPMVVDAVGVAASSIRKDLVTDLLEYNPTVLKGNMSEIRSLVGLKHHGVGVDASHKDQETEDLLQVLKDWCQLYPGMSFLVTGPKDLIVSENQVAVLG
;
A
#
# COMPACT_ATOMS: atom_id res chain seq x y z
N MET A 1 -14.74 12.35 -19.57
CA MET A 1 -13.75 12.79 -18.56
C MET A 1 -14.49 12.93 -17.25
N GLN A 2 -14.19 12.11 -16.26
CA GLN A 2 -14.71 12.35 -14.91
C GLN A 2 -14.00 13.61 -14.36
N GLU A 3 -14.78 14.59 -13.93
CA GLU A 3 -14.21 15.76 -13.23
C GLU A 3 -13.55 15.28 -11.94
N PHE A 4 -12.27 15.57 -11.81
CA PHE A 4 -11.54 15.31 -10.58
C PHE A 4 -11.93 16.38 -9.56
N THR A 5 -12.84 16.04 -8.66
CA THR A 5 -13.17 16.90 -7.52
C THR A 5 -12.05 16.77 -6.48
N ASN A 6 -11.38 17.87 -6.17
CA ASN A 6 -10.37 17.90 -5.11
C ASN A 6 -11.04 17.56 -3.76
N PRO A 7 -10.68 16.42 -3.12
CA PRO A 7 -11.28 16.03 -1.84
C PRO A 7 -10.71 16.80 -0.65
N PHE A 8 -9.73 17.67 -0.86
CA PHE A 8 -9.02 18.35 0.20
C PHE A 8 -9.37 19.83 0.32
N PRO A 9 -9.37 20.38 1.56
CA PRO A 9 -9.22 19.68 2.83
C PRO A 9 -10.39 18.74 3.12
N LEU A 10 -10.12 17.64 3.85
CA LEU A 10 -11.16 16.70 4.22
C LEU A 10 -12.22 17.38 5.08
N THR A 11 -13.50 17.13 4.81
CA THR A 11 -14.64 17.72 5.53
C THR A 11 -14.90 17.08 6.88
N SER A 12 -14.34 15.86 7.11
CA SER A 12 -14.40 15.12 8.38
C SER A 12 -13.01 14.67 8.79
N SER A 13 -12.68 14.84 10.07
CA SER A 13 -11.42 14.39 10.64
C SER A 13 -11.52 12.92 11.02
N SER A 14 -10.79 12.05 10.30
CA SER A 14 -10.70 10.62 10.57
C SER A 14 -9.43 10.29 11.37
N LEU A 15 -9.53 9.34 12.30
CA LEU A 15 -8.36 8.77 12.96
C LEU A 15 -7.79 7.67 12.05
N ILE A 16 -6.52 7.77 11.73
CA ILE A 16 -5.81 6.81 10.86
C ILE A 16 -4.75 6.12 11.71
N HIS A 17 -4.89 4.81 11.86
CA HIS A 17 -3.87 4.00 12.52
C HIS A 17 -2.73 3.71 11.52
N CYS A 18 -1.51 4.05 11.92
CA CYS A 18 -0.31 3.90 11.09
C CYS A 18 0.70 3.00 11.78
N ILE A 19 0.97 1.84 11.19
CA ILE A 19 2.11 1.00 11.54
C ILE A 19 3.17 1.25 10.48
N THR A 20 4.21 2.03 10.83
CA THR A 20 5.19 2.52 9.87
C THR A 20 6.62 2.39 10.40
N ASN A 21 7.60 2.78 9.59
CA ASN A 21 9.00 2.83 9.98
C ASN A 21 9.35 4.18 10.65
N GLU A 22 10.39 4.16 11.48
CA GLU A 22 10.81 5.33 12.26
C GLU A 22 11.25 6.51 11.38
N ILE A 23 11.83 6.23 10.20
CA ILE A 23 12.35 7.27 9.30
C ILE A 23 11.23 8.12 8.71
N SER A 24 10.11 7.49 8.33
CA SER A 24 8.99 8.18 7.70
C SER A 24 7.87 8.57 8.67
N CYS A 25 7.96 8.15 9.94
CA CYS A 25 6.91 8.33 10.95
C CYS A 25 6.48 9.79 11.10
N GLU A 26 7.42 10.70 11.34
CA GLU A 26 7.14 12.13 11.52
C GLU A 26 6.55 12.78 10.27
N MET A 27 7.12 12.48 9.10
CA MET A 27 6.64 13.04 7.83
C MET A 27 5.22 12.55 7.51
N LEU A 28 4.94 11.27 7.73
CA LEU A 28 3.62 10.69 7.54
C LEU A 28 2.59 11.31 8.49
N ALA A 29 2.93 11.43 9.78
CA ALA A 29 2.07 12.05 10.78
C ALA A 29 1.72 13.49 10.41
N ASN A 30 2.71 14.31 10.06
CA ASN A 30 2.53 15.69 9.65
C ASN A 30 1.72 15.80 8.35
N GLY A 31 1.92 14.90 7.38
CA GLY A 31 1.13 14.84 6.16
C GLY A 31 -0.35 14.58 6.44
N ILE A 32 -0.66 13.60 7.28
CA ILE A 32 -2.03 13.27 7.67
C ILE A 32 -2.71 14.44 8.39
N LEU A 33 -1.98 15.11 9.30
CA LEU A 33 -2.48 16.30 10.00
C LEU A 33 -2.75 17.46 9.02
N ALA A 34 -1.85 17.69 8.06
CA ALA A 34 -2.01 18.74 7.06
C ALA A 34 -3.23 18.52 6.14
N LEU A 35 -3.64 17.24 5.94
CA LEU A 35 -4.83 16.87 5.19
C LEU A 35 -6.13 16.94 6.02
N GLY A 36 -6.05 17.29 7.32
CA GLY A 36 -7.21 17.45 8.20
C GLY A 36 -7.62 16.18 8.96
N SER A 37 -6.84 15.10 8.86
CA SER A 37 -7.05 13.86 9.61
C SER A 37 -6.11 13.74 10.81
N LYS A 38 -6.29 12.73 11.64
CA LYS A 38 -5.52 12.48 12.86
C LYS A 38 -4.75 11.17 12.72
N PRO A 39 -3.42 11.16 12.79
CA PRO A 39 -2.64 9.93 12.84
C PRO A 39 -2.53 9.40 14.26
N VAL A 40 -2.46 8.07 14.41
CA VAL A 40 -1.94 7.40 15.59
C VAL A 40 -0.86 6.41 15.18
N MET A 41 0.32 6.56 15.77
CA MET A 41 1.51 5.77 15.47
C MET A 41 1.71 4.73 16.58
N ALA A 42 1.06 3.56 16.45
CA ALA A 42 1.13 2.49 17.43
C ALA A 42 1.50 1.18 16.72
N ASP A 43 2.59 0.54 17.14
CA ASP A 43 3.09 -0.69 16.54
C ASP A 43 3.47 -1.77 17.58
N ASP A 44 3.14 -1.55 18.84
CA ASP A 44 3.31 -2.55 19.89
C ASP A 44 2.13 -3.54 19.89
N PRO A 45 2.37 -4.87 19.80
CA PRO A 45 1.31 -5.88 19.79
C PRO A 45 0.39 -5.85 21.02
N ARG A 46 0.84 -5.26 22.14
CA ARG A 46 0.06 -5.18 23.37
C ARG A 46 -1.06 -4.15 23.32
N GLU A 47 -0.92 -3.11 22.47
CA GLU A 47 -1.88 -2.00 22.36
C GLU A 47 -2.46 -1.81 20.96
N VAL A 48 -1.86 -2.43 19.92
CA VAL A 48 -2.21 -2.20 18.51
C VAL A 48 -3.71 -2.31 18.25
N LEU A 49 -4.40 -3.26 18.85
CA LEU A 49 -5.84 -3.46 18.67
C LEU A 49 -6.69 -2.34 19.29
N ASP A 50 -6.22 -1.73 20.37
CA ASP A 50 -6.97 -0.64 21.02
C ASP A 50 -7.03 0.58 20.09
N PHE A 51 -5.95 0.85 19.35
CA PHE A 51 -5.89 1.92 18.35
C PHE A 51 -6.59 1.54 17.05
N THR A 52 -6.40 0.31 16.54
CA THR A 52 -7.08 -0.11 15.32
C THR A 52 -8.59 -0.04 15.45
N LYS A 53 -9.14 -0.46 16.59
CA LYS A 53 -10.59 -0.44 16.87
C LYS A 53 -11.21 0.95 16.87
N GLN A 54 -10.44 1.97 17.20
CA GLN A 54 -10.90 3.36 17.26
C GLN A 54 -10.70 4.11 15.94
N SER A 55 -9.96 3.51 15.00
CA SER A 55 -9.56 4.14 13.73
C SER A 55 -10.58 3.89 12.62
N GLN A 56 -10.59 4.76 11.62
CA GLN A 56 -11.41 4.67 10.42
C GLN A 56 -10.64 4.13 9.23
N ALA A 57 -9.30 4.01 9.34
CA ALA A 57 -8.44 3.39 8.32
C ALA A 57 -7.16 2.86 8.97
N LEU A 58 -6.53 1.89 8.29
CA LEU A 58 -5.25 1.31 8.67
C LEU A 58 -4.22 1.55 7.55
N PHE A 59 -3.07 2.12 7.90
CA PHE A 59 -1.92 2.23 7.02
C PHE A 59 -0.77 1.34 7.55
N ILE A 60 -0.22 0.50 6.69
CA ILE A 60 0.88 -0.42 6.98
C ILE A 60 2.03 -0.10 6.04
N ASN A 61 3.23 0.15 6.60
CA ASN A 61 4.47 0.27 5.85
C ASN A 61 5.49 -0.76 6.37
N LEU A 62 6.01 -1.61 5.49
CA LEU A 62 6.89 -2.72 5.85
C LEU A 62 8.35 -2.33 6.03
N GLY A 63 8.69 -1.04 5.97
CA GLY A 63 10.03 -0.57 6.30
C GLY A 63 10.39 -0.87 7.76
N HIS A 64 11.67 -1.24 8.01
CA HIS A 64 12.18 -1.54 9.34
C HIS A 64 11.32 -2.56 10.09
N LEU A 65 11.14 -3.75 9.48
CA LEU A 65 10.34 -4.83 10.04
C LEU A 65 11.11 -5.50 11.20
N SER A 66 10.40 -5.75 12.31
CA SER A 66 10.80 -6.59 13.43
C SER A 66 9.76 -7.68 13.67
N ALA A 67 10.08 -8.72 14.42
CA ALA A 67 9.12 -9.77 14.76
C ALA A 67 7.89 -9.23 15.52
N GLU A 68 8.11 -8.27 16.43
CA GLU A 68 7.00 -7.63 17.15
C GLU A 68 6.14 -6.78 16.23
N LYS A 69 6.75 -6.00 15.33
CA LYS A 69 6.01 -5.22 14.34
C LYS A 69 5.22 -6.12 13.38
N GLU A 70 5.81 -7.23 12.91
CA GLU A 70 5.09 -8.21 12.09
C GLU A 70 3.85 -8.74 12.82
N LYS A 71 3.99 -9.11 14.08
CA LYS A 71 2.87 -9.56 14.92
C LYS A 71 1.78 -8.47 15.04
N ALA A 72 2.17 -7.23 15.31
CA ALA A 72 1.25 -6.09 15.37
C ALA A 72 0.51 -5.87 14.05
N ILE A 73 1.23 -5.92 12.92
CA ILE A 73 0.66 -5.81 11.57
C ILE A 73 -0.41 -6.89 11.35
N ARG A 74 -0.10 -8.15 11.65
CA ARG A 74 -1.05 -9.27 11.48
C ARG A 74 -2.31 -9.09 12.33
N MET A 75 -2.15 -8.68 13.58
CA MET A 75 -3.28 -8.41 14.49
C MET A 75 -4.17 -7.26 13.98
N ALA A 76 -3.56 -6.14 13.59
CA ALA A 76 -4.28 -4.97 13.08
C ALA A 76 -4.99 -5.26 11.75
N ALA A 77 -4.31 -5.94 10.80
CA ALA A 77 -4.88 -6.30 9.50
C ALA A 77 -6.05 -7.28 9.64
N THR A 78 -5.94 -8.29 10.51
CA THR A 78 -7.04 -9.21 10.80
C THR A 78 -8.27 -8.46 11.29
N TYR A 79 -8.09 -7.55 12.25
CA TYR A 79 -9.21 -6.74 12.75
C TYR A 79 -9.77 -5.81 11.67
N ALA A 80 -8.91 -5.13 10.91
CA ALA A 80 -9.33 -4.22 9.85
C ALA A 80 -10.20 -4.94 8.81
N ALA A 81 -9.80 -6.13 8.38
CA ALA A 81 -10.57 -6.96 7.45
C ALA A 81 -11.95 -7.34 8.02
N GLN A 82 -12.00 -7.80 9.29
CA GLN A 82 -13.25 -8.18 9.96
C GLN A 82 -14.20 -6.99 10.16
N ALA A 83 -13.65 -5.80 10.41
CA ALA A 83 -14.41 -4.58 10.63
C ALA A 83 -14.73 -3.80 9.32
N GLY A 84 -14.23 -4.25 8.16
CA GLY A 84 -14.40 -3.56 6.90
C GLY A 84 -13.67 -2.21 6.84
N LEU A 85 -12.59 -2.03 7.61
CA LEU A 85 -11.79 -0.81 7.59
C LEU A 85 -10.94 -0.75 6.31
N PRO A 86 -10.90 0.38 5.60
CA PRO A 86 -9.96 0.58 4.52
C PRO A 86 -8.51 0.35 4.98
N MET A 87 -7.76 -0.41 4.21
CA MET A 87 -6.37 -0.73 4.53
C MET A 87 -5.46 -0.40 3.36
N VAL A 88 -4.41 0.35 3.63
CA VAL A 88 -3.33 0.66 2.67
C VAL A 88 -2.07 -0.07 3.10
N VAL A 89 -1.47 -0.84 2.20
CA VAL A 89 -0.22 -1.56 2.43
C VAL A 89 0.87 -1.03 1.52
N ASP A 90 1.95 -0.49 2.09
CA ASP A 90 3.17 -0.11 1.38
C ASP A 90 4.16 -1.28 1.42
N ALA A 91 4.34 -1.93 0.28
CA ALA A 91 5.15 -3.13 0.09
C ALA A 91 6.67 -2.84 0.00
N VAL A 92 7.14 -1.83 0.71
CA VAL A 92 8.54 -1.40 0.67
C VAL A 92 9.49 -2.55 1.00
N GLY A 93 10.46 -2.79 0.10
CA GLY A 93 11.53 -3.76 0.26
C GLY A 93 11.17 -5.22 -0.05
N VAL A 94 9.98 -5.53 -0.58
CA VAL A 94 9.58 -6.89 -0.97
C VAL A 94 10.44 -7.47 -2.10
N ALA A 95 11.06 -6.63 -2.91
CA ALA A 95 11.96 -7.08 -3.98
C ALA A 95 13.29 -7.65 -3.44
N ALA A 96 13.67 -7.28 -2.21
CA ALA A 96 14.94 -7.65 -1.59
C ALA A 96 14.79 -8.60 -0.37
N SER A 97 13.56 -8.80 0.14
CA SER A 97 13.32 -9.56 1.37
C SER A 97 12.18 -10.56 1.18
N SER A 98 12.49 -11.85 1.29
CA SER A 98 11.47 -12.91 1.26
C SER A 98 10.47 -12.76 2.41
N ILE A 99 10.93 -12.43 3.62
CA ILE A 99 10.06 -12.24 4.79
C ILE A 99 9.02 -11.15 4.52
N ARG A 100 9.42 -10.02 3.91
CA ARG A 100 8.46 -8.96 3.56
C ARG A 100 7.51 -9.40 2.44
N LYS A 101 8.03 -10.15 1.47
CA LYS A 101 7.22 -10.69 0.38
C LYS A 101 6.16 -11.66 0.91
N ASP A 102 6.55 -12.58 1.80
CA ASP A 102 5.64 -13.54 2.43
C ASP A 102 4.58 -12.79 3.26
N LEU A 103 4.99 -11.79 4.04
CA LEU A 103 4.04 -10.97 4.82
C LEU A 103 3.04 -10.23 3.93
N VAL A 104 3.47 -9.60 2.82
CA VAL A 104 2.53 -8.96 1.88
C VAL A 104 1.58 -10.00 1.28
N THR A 105 2.09 -11.18 0.91
CA THR A 105 1.26 -12.25 0.37
C THR A 105 0.18 -12.68 1.36
N ASP A 106 0.52 -12.81 2.63
CA ASP A 106 -0.45 -13.10 3.69
C ASP A 106 -1.46 -11.94 3.88
N LEU A 107 -0.99 -10.68 3.77
CA LEU A 107 -1.86 -9.50 3.89
C LEU A 107 -2.87 -9.38 2.75
N LEU A 108 -2.59 -9.94 1.57
CA LEU A 108 -3.56 -9.99 0.46
C LEU A 108 -4.82 -10.79 0.81
N GLU A 109 -4.73 -11.78 1.69
CA GLU A 109 -5.89 -12.55 2.17
C GLU A 109 -6.91 -11.66 2.91
N TYR A 110 -6.47 -10.52 3.44
CA TYR A 110 -7.31 -9.52 4.09
C TYR A 110 -7.86 -8.45 3.13
N ASN A 111 -7.63 -8.61 1.83
CA ASN A 111 -8.12 -7.75 0.75
C ASN A 111 -7.88 -6.24 1.02
N PRO A 112 -6.62 -5.78 1.06
CA PRO A 112 -6.30 -4.37 1.28
C PRO A 112 -6.94 -3.49 0.20
N THR A 113 -7.39 -2.30 0.58
CA THR A 113 -7.98 -1.34 -0.37
C THR A 113 -6.96 -0.82 -1.38
N VAL A 114 -5.73 -0.59 -0.92
CA VAL A 114 -4.61 -0.16 -1.77
C VAL A 114 -3.35 -0.94 -1.43
N LEU A 115 -2.71 -1.48 -2.46
CA LEU A 115 -1.37 -2.00 -2.39
C LEU A 115 -0.41 -1.06 -3.13
N LYS A 116 0.52 -0.45 -2.39
CA LYS A 116 1.49 0.51 -2.94
C LYS A 116 2.90 -0.08 -2.92
N GLY A 117 3.65 0.23 -3.94
CA GLY A 117 5.07 -0.05 -4.04
C GLY A 117 5.69 0.65 -5.25
N ASN A 118 7.01 0.66 -5.34
CA ASN A 118 7.66 1.11 -6.57
C ASN A 118 7.58 0.01 -7.65
N MET A 119 7.97 0.36 -8.87
CA MET A 119 7.92 -0.55 -10.02
C MET A 119 8.62 -1.90 -9.75
N SER A 120 9.80 -1.88 -9.13
CA SER A 120 10.58 -3.09 -8.83
C SER A 120 9.89 -3.96 -7.77
N GLU A 121 9.34 -3.34 -6.74
CA GLU A 121 8.63 -4.02 -5.65
C GLU A 121 7.37 -4.71 -6.17
N ILE A 122 6.54 -3.99 -6.91
CA ILE A 122 5.31 -4.56 -7.46
C ILE A 122 5.60 -5.66 -8.48
N ARG A 123 6.55 -5.47 -9.41
CA ARG A 123 6.97 -6.53 -10.35
C ARG A 123 7.44 -7.79 -9.62
N SER A 124 8.26 -7.63 -8.58
CA SER A 124 8.71 -8.76 -7.75
C SER A 124 7.56 -9.48 -7.08
N LEU A 125 6.59 -8.74 -6.55
CA LEU A 125 5.43 -9.31 -5.86
C LEU A 125 4.55 -10.14 -6.81
N VAL A 126 4.26 -9.61 -8.00
CA VAL A 126 3.41 -10.31 -8.99
C VAL A 126 4.18 -11.36 -9.82
N GLY A 127 5.45 -11.64 -9.49
CA GLY A 127 6.23 -12.71 -10.12
C GLY A 127 6.84 -12.35 -11.48
N LEU A 128 6.82 -11.07 -11.88
CA LEU A 128 7.48 -10.62 -13.10
C LEU A 128 8.98 -10.42 -12.87
N LYS A 129 9.80 -10.97 -13.78
CA LYS A 129 11.25 -10.81 -13.71
C LYS A 129 11.65 -9.35 -13.98
N HIS A 130 12.64 -8.89 -13.23
CA HIS A 130 13.29 -7.61 -13.48
C HIS A 130 14.38 -7.82 -14.55
N HIS A 131 14.25 -7.22 -15.72
CA HIS A 131 15.35 -7.16 -16.67
C HIS A 131 16.29 -6.03 -16.25
N GLY A 132 17.59 -6.37 -16.08
CA GLY A 132 18.60 -5.51 -15.49
C GLY A 132 18.86 -4.19 -16.25
N VAL A 133 19.70 -3.35 -15.65
CA VAL A 133 20.14 -2.02 -16.12
C VAL A 133 20.68 -2.11 -17.56
N GLY A 134 20.08 -1.37 -18.52
CA GLY A 134 20.59 -1.28 -19.91
C GLY A 134 19.55 -1.50 -21.02
N VAL A 135 18.26 -1.36 -20.73
CA VAL A 135 17.17 -1.65 -21.67
C VAL A 135 16.72 -0.37 -22.39
N ASP A 136 16.57 -0.44 -23.72
CA ASP A 136 16.07 0.64 -24.57
C ASP A 136 14.63 1.08 -24.21
N ALA A 137 14.24 2.29 -24.63
CA ALA A 137 12.91 2.88 -24.31
C ALA A 137 11.73 1.98 -24.73
N SER A 138 11.83 1.30 -25.87
CA SER A 138 10.81 0.37 -26.36
C SER A 138 10.58 -0.83 -25.43
N HIS A 139 11.63 -1.33 -24.77
CA HIS A 139 11.52 -2.39 -23.77
C HIS A 139 10.87 -1.92 -22.47
N LYS A 140 11.08 -0.64 -22.07
CA LYS A 140 10.42 -0.07 -20.89
C LYS A 140 8.92 0.10 -21.07
N ASP A 141 8.49 0.46 -22.26
CA ASP A 141 7.06 0.58 -22.58
C ASP A 141 6.40 -0.80 -22.56
N GLN A 142 7.04 -1.82 -23.16
CA GLN A 142 6.55 -3.20 -23.11
C GLN A 142 6.49 -3.75 -21.67
N GLU A 143 7.52 -3.49 -20.86
CA GLU A 143 7.53 -3.88 -19.44
C GLU A 143 6.39 -3.25 -18.65
N THR A 144 6.02 -2.02 -18.98
CA THR A 144 4.89 -1.33 -18.35
C THR A 144 3.55 -1.93 -18.77
N GLU A 145 3.38 -2.25 -20.06
CA GLU A 145 2.18 -2.90 -20.58
C GLU A 145 1.96 -4.29 -19.97
N ASP A 146 3.04 -5.11 -19.89
CA ASP A 146 3.01 -6.43 -19.27
C ASP A 146 2.60 -6.33 -17.79
N LEU A 147 3.15 -5.36 -17.07
CA LEU A 147 2.78 -5.12 -15.68
C LEU A 147 1.30 -4.72 -15.56
N LEU A 148 0.83 -3.79 -16.38
CA LEU A 148 -0.56 -3.32 -16.35
C LEU A 148 -1.55 -4.45 -16.55
N GLN A 149 -1.26 -5.39 -17.48
CA GLN A 149 -2.12 -6.54 -17.70
C GLN A 149 -2.19 -7.43 -16.46
N VAL A 150 -1.03 -7.77 -15.87
CA VAL A 150 -0.98 -8.60 -14.65
C VAL A 150 -1.68 -7.90 -13.48
N LEU A 151 -1.53 -6.59 -13.32
CA LEU A 151 -2.21 -5.85 -12.24
C LEU A 151 -3.72 -5.84 -12.40
N LYS A 152 -4.24 -5.75 -13.63
CA LYS A 152 -5.68 -5.88 -13.89
C LYS A 152 -6.20 -7.26 -13.50
N ASP A 153 -5.46 -8.32 -13.84
CA ASP A 153 -5.82 -9.69 -13.46
C ASP A 153 -5.84 -9.85 -11.93
N TRP A 154 -4.88 -9.25 -11.23
CA TRP A 154 -4.85 -9.23 -9.77
C TRP A 154 -6.02 -8.45 -9.17
N CYS A 155 -6.41 -7.30 -9.74
CA CYS A 155 -7.58 -6.55 -9.28
C CYS A 155 -8.89 -7.36 -9.45
N GLN A 156 -8.95 -8.28 -10.42
CA GLN A 156 -10.08 -9.21 -10.55
C GLN A 156 -10.06 -10.31 -9.49
N LEU A 157 -8.86 -10.78 -9.09
CA LEU A 157 -8.70 -11.77 -8.02
C LEU A 157 -8.99 -11.18 -6.63
N TYR A 158 -8.73 -9.88 -6.45
CA TYR A 158 -8.92 -9.14 -5.20
C TYR A 158 -9.89 -7.96 -5.42
N PRO A 159 -11.21 -8.22 -5.50
CA PRO A 159 -12.20 -7.19 -5.82
C PRO A 159 -12.16 -6.02 -4.85
N GLY A 160 -12.16 -4.80 -5.37
CA GLY A 160 -12.07 -3.57 -4.57
C GLY A 160 -10.65 -3.13 -4.20
N MET A 161 -9.63 -3.95 -4.48
CA MET A 161 -8.23 -3.54 -4.32
C MET A 161 -7.78 -2.70 -5.52
N SER A 162 -6.89 -1.74 -5.24
CA SER A 162 -6.20 -0.94 -6.25
C SER A 162 -4.70 -0.99 -6.02
N PHE A 163 -3.93 -0.88 -7.10
CA PHE A 163 -2.48 -0.69 -7.03
C PHE A 163 -2.10 0.77 -7.20
N LEU A 164 -1.13 1.23 -6.40
CA LEU A 164 -0.41 2.47 -6.60
C LEU A 164 1.06 2.13 -6.83
N VAL A 165 1.51 2.17 -8.08
CA VAL A 165 2.89 1.87 -8.46
C VAL A 165 3.64 3.16 -8.69
N THR A 166 4.60 3.47 -7.82
CA THR A 166 5.37 4.71 -7.91
C THR A 166 6.62 4.57 -8.77
N GLY A 167 6.93 5.61 -9.54
CA GLY A 167 8.06 5.63 -10.46
C GLY A 167 8.25 6.98 -11.15
N PRO A 168 9.01 7.04 -12.26
CA PRO A 168 9.08 8.25 -13.08
C PRO A 168 7.71 8.68 -13.62
N LYS A 169 6.81 7.72 -13.81
CA LYS A 169 5.38 7.89 -13.97
C LYS A 169 4.69 6.99 -12.95
N ASP A 170 3.77 7.53 -12.20
CA ASP A 170 2.99 6.75 -11.26
C ASP A 170 1.81 6.08 -11.97
N LEU A 171 1.54 4.82 -11.60
CA LEU A 171 0.41 4.07 -12.14
C LEU A 171 -0.61 3.81 -11.04
N ILE A 172 -1.87 4.11 -11.31
CA ILE A 172 -2.99 3.70 -10.47
C ILE A 172 -3.82 2.71 -11.28
N VAL A 173 -3.93 1.50 -10.77
CA VAL A 173 -4.65 0.40 -11.44
C VAL A 173 -5.71 -0.13 -10.50
N SER A 174 -6.94 -0.16 -10.98
CA SER A 174 -8.08 -0.81 -10.33
C SER A 174 -8.76 -1.76 -11.32
N GLU A 175 -9.76 -2.50 -10.87
CA GLU A 175 -10.52 -3.43 -11.71
C GLU A 175 -10.98 -2.82 -13.04
N ASN A 176 -11.46 -1.57 -13.01
CA ASN A 176 -12.10 -0.92 -14.15
C ASN A 176 -11.33 0.29 -14.70
N GLN A 177 -10.27 0.71 -14.07
CA GLN A 177 -9.59 1.97 -14.43
C GLN A 177 -8.07 1.84 -14.33
N VAL A 178 -7.39 2.54 -15.24
CA VAL A 178 -5.95 2.78 -15.20
C VAL A 178 -5.73 4.28 -15.34
N ALA A 179 -4.96 4.86 -14.43
CA ALA A 179 -4.47 6.22 -14.55
C ALA A 179 -2.93 6.24 -14.54
N VAL A 180 -2.36 7.09 -15.34
CA VAL A 180 -0.91 7.33 -15.40
C VAL A 180 -0.69 8.79 -15.05
N LEU A 181 0.13 9.04 -14.04
CA LEU A 181 0.46 10.37 -13.53
C LEU A 181 1.96 10.63 -13.74
N GLY A 182 2.32 11.81 -14.25
CA GLY A 182 3.72 12.17 -14.49
C GLY A 182 3.86 13.58 -15.00
#